data_803225ae759327f367101dae732c6291
#
_entry.id   803225ae759327f367101dae732c6291
#
_cell.length_a   1.000
_cell.length_b   1.000
_cell.length_c   1.000
_cell.angle_alpha   90.00
_cell.angle_beta   90.00
_cell.angle_gamma   90.00
#
_symmetry.space_group_name_H-M   'P 1'
#
loop_
_entity.id
_entity.type
_entity.pdbx_description
1 polymer ?
#
loop_
_entity_poly.entity_id
_entity_poly.type
_entity_poly.pdbx_seq_one_letter_code
_entity_poly.pdbx_strand_id
1 'polypeptide(L)'
;MSLAEVEGRERRAQARGLHRALEGLRADMARRAETTLEAWDGKILRPEFMPSARNLADYLALRRGDLVPFQAPLSSLGLSSLGRSEAHVRPSLDAVLASLALIGGEGAADYPPVEIFAAGPARLAARRDALFGARRGNPNTRIMVTLPSEAAEDAALVATLIASGADCMRINCAHDGPDAWSAMIGHVRRAAAATGRRVPVQMDLPGPKLRVETVAPGKGEKGAKKERLEAGETGRLFEGDRFEVVETLAAKPDLAQITLSHPALMAAMEVGGALWINDGKIRAKILEVSAGRVLAEITGTPGKGAKIKAEKGVNLPGVDLRVPALTEEDLGHLDFVLAHADIIGFSFVQTGADLRALFAALAARAEPAGEHTGPSLMLKIETPLALRNLPALIVEAGGRMPVGVMIARGDLAVEIGFERLSEIQEEILWLCEAAEVPVVWATQVLESMVKDGQASRAEMTDAAMSQRAECVMLNKGPHLDDAVLFLRDVLVRMDRHTNKKSPRLGALGLWHDL
;
A
#
# COMPACT_ATOMS: atom_id res chain seq x y z
N MET A 1 -44.42 37.14 -15.34
CA MET A 1 -43.05 36.68 -15.07
C MET A 1 -42.68 35.71 -16.15
N SER A 2 -41.59 35.96 -16.88
CA SER A 2 -41.15 35.10 -17.96
C SER A 2 -40.60 33.77 -17.39
N LEU A 3 -40.55 32.70 -18.21
CA LEU A 3 -40.00 31.43 -17.85
C LEU A 3 -38.55 31.57 -17.32
N ALA A 4 -37.75 32.41 -18.01
CA ALA A 4 -36.38 32.73 -17.63
C ALA A 4 -36.24 33.41 -16.25
N GLU A 5 -37.22 34.25 -15.86
CA GLU A 5 -37.24 34.89 -14.54
C GLU A 5 -37.57 33.88 -13.44
N VAL A 6 -38.46 32.90 -13.72
CA VAL A 6 -38.79 31.81 -12.79
C VAL A 6 -37.58 30.92 -12.58
N GLU A 7 -36.97 30.43 -13.65
CA GLU A 7 -35.76 29.58 -13.61
C GLU A 7 -34.59 30.29 -12.92
N GLY A 8 -34.41 31.59 -13.17
CA GLY A 8 -33.38 32.39 -12.49
C GLY A 8 -33.60 32.51 -10.98
N ARG A 9 -34.87 32.61 -10.52
CA ARG A 9 -35.20 32.63 -9.10
C ARG A 9 -34.97 31.27 -8.43
N GLU A 10 -35.37 30.19 -9.08
CA GLU A 10 -35.15 28.83 -8.59
C GLU A 10 -33.66 28.51 -8.42
N ARG A 11 -32.86 28.83 -9.43
CA ARG A 11 -31.39 28.67 -9.39
C ARG A 11 -30.74 29.44 -8.24
N ARG A 12 -31.15 30.70 -8.00
CA ARG A 12 -30.69 31.51 -6.88
C ARG A 12 -31.10 30.92 -5.54
N ALA A 13 -32.35 30.41 -5.44
CA ALA A 13 -32.84 29.78 -4.22
C ALA A 13 -32.06 28.49 -3.90
N GLN A 14 -31.83 27.67 -4.91
CA GLN A 14 -31.00 26.46 -4.79
C GLN A 14 -29.58 26.81 -4.34
N ALA A 15 -28.91 27.78 -4.97
CA ALA A 15 -27.58 28.22 -4.61
C ALA A 15 -27.48 28.68 -3.15
N ARG A 16 -28.45 29.52 -2.69
CA ARG A 16 -28.52 29.95 -1.27
C ARG A 16 -28.76 28.81 -0.31
N GLY A 17 -29.57 27.81 -0.69
CA GLY A 17 -29.76 26.60 0.12
C GLY A 17 -28.51 25.80 0.30
N LEU A 18 -27.81 25.54 -0.81
CA LEU A 18 -26.52 24.83 -0.81
C LEU A 18 -25.43 25.60 -0.07
N HIS A 19 -25.35 26.92 -0.25
CA HIS A 19 -24.38 27.80 0.43
C HIS A 19 -24.50 27.62 1.96
N ARG A 20 -25.69 27.80 2.53
CA ARG A 20 -25.94 27.65 3.98
C ARG A 20 -25.55 26.25 4.48
N ALA A 21 -25.92 25.20 3.74
CA ALA A 21 -25.60 23.83 4.12
C ALA A 21 -24.10 23.56 4.12
N LEU A 22 -23.39 24.04 3.09
CA LEU A 22 -21.94 23.88 2.98
C LEU A 22 -21.16 24.79 3.93
N GLU A 23 -21.68 25.97 4.31
CA GLU A 23 -21.09 26.80 5.40
C GLU A 23 -21.11 26.04 6.73
N GLY A 24 -22.24 25.39 7.06
CA GLY A 24 -22.35 24.54 8.22
C GLY A 24 -21.34 23.39 8.21
N LEU A 25 -21.23 22.72 7.06
CA LEU A 25 -20.24 21.65 6.85
C LEU A 25 -18.80 22.16 7.00
N ARG A 26 -18.47 23.32 6.43
CA ARG A 26 -17.15 23.97 6.54
C ARG A 26 -16.79 24.30 7.98
N ALA A 27 -17.73 24.86 8.74
CA ALA A 27 -17.51 25.17 10.14
C ALA A 27 -17.29 23.92 10.99
N ASP A 28 -18.07 22.85 10.76
CA ASP A 28 -17.89 21.57 11.44
C ASP A 28 -16.55 20.91 11.07
N MET A 29 -16.21 20.88 9.78
CA MET A 29 -14.93 20.41 9.29
C MET A 29 -13.76 21.14 9.97
N ALA A 30 -13.81 22.47 10.05
CA ALA A 30 -12.73 23.27 10.67
C ALA A 30 -12.54 22.93 12.17
N ARG A 31 -13.65 22.80 12.93
CA ARG A 31 -13.56 22.42 14.35
C ARG A 31 -12.94 21.02 14.53
N ARG A 32 -13.41 20.04 13.75
CA ARG A 32 -12.92 18.66 13.84
C ARG A 32 -11.46 18.54 13.40
N ALA A 33 -11.07 19.27 12.36
CA ALA A 33 -9.70 19.30 11.88
C ALA A 33 -8.76 19.85 12.96
N GLU A 34 -9.16 20.91 13.66
CA GLU A 34 -8.35 21.49 14.76
C GLU A 34 -8.18 20.49 15.91
N THR A 35 -9.25 19.84 16.36
CA THR A 35 -9.16 18.75 17.36
C THR A 35 -8.22 17.62 16.91
N THR A 36 -8.24 17.28 15.63
CA THR A 36 -7.34 16.27 15.08
C THR A 36 -5.89 16.73 15.09
N LEU A 37 -5.63 17.99 14.74
CA LEU A 37 -4.29 18.58 14.79
C LEU A 37 -3.75 18.68 16.22
N GLU A 38 -4.58 19.05 17.19
CA GLU A 38 -4.23 19.03 18.61
C GLU A 38 -3.82 17.62 19.09
N ALA A 39 -4.52 16.57 18.64
CA ALA A 39 -4.16 15.17 18.93
C ALA A 39 -2.84 14.73 18.25
N TRP A 40 -2.39 15.45 17.25
CA TRP A 40 -1.12 15.24 16.55
C TRP A 40 0.00 16.17 17.04
N ASP A 41 -0.28 17.02 18.02
CA ASP A 41 0.74 17.90 18.59
C ASP A 41 1.95 17.11 19.10
N GLY A 42 3.14 17.67 18.91
CA GLY A 42 4.41 17.02 19.25
C GLY A 42 4.85 15.86 18.35
N LYS A 43 4.00 15.41 17.40
CA LYS A 43 4.37 14.37 16.43
C LYS A 43 5.04 14.94 15.18
N ILE A 44 4.74 16.19 14.82
CA ILE A 44 5.22 16.85 13.62
C ILE A 44 6.45 17.70 13.96
N LEU A 45 7.62 17.08 13.89
CA LEU A 45 8.91 17.74 14.17
C LEU A 45 9.48 18.42 12.91
N ARG A 46 8.99 18.08 11.74
CA ARG A 46 9.37 18.66 10.44
C ARG A 46 8.32 19.68 9.99
N PRO A 47 8.61 21.00 10.07
CA PRO A 47 7.63 22.04 9.74
C PRO A 47 7.10 21.96 8.30
N GLU A 48 7.90 21.45 7.37
CA GLU A 48 7.51 21.25 5.96
C GLU A 48 6.41 20.19 5.77
N PHE A 49 6.13 19.36 6.78
CA PHE A 49 5.02 18.41 6.75
C PHE A 49 3.71 18.98 7.29
N MET A 50 3.74 20.10 8.02
CA MET A 50 2.55 20.71 8.63
C MET A 50 1.43 21.05 7.62
N PRO A 51 1.70 21.60 6.41
CA PRO A 51 0.64 21.84 5.43
C PRO A 51 -0.09 20.56 5.01
N SER A 52 0.65 19.46 4.86
CA SER A 52 0.09 18.14 4.50
C SER A 52 -0.74 17.56 5.64
N ALA A 53 -0.26 17.65 6.87
CA ALA A 53 -1.01 17.22 8.07
C ALA A 53 -2.32 18.00 8.23
N ARG A 54 -2.29 19.32 7.98
CA ARG A 54 -3.50 20.17 8.02
C ARG A 54 -4.50 19.78 6.95
N ASN A 55 -4.07 19.59 5.71
CA ASN A 55 -4.96 19.15 4.62
C ASN A 55 -5.52 17.75 4.88
N LEU A 56 -4.73 16.83 5.44
CA LEU A 56 -5.20 15.50 5.87
C LEU A 56 -6.25 15.61 6.98
N ALA A 57 -6.06 16.48 7.97
CA ALA A 57 -7.04 16.71 9.04
C ALA A 57 -8.36 17.26 8.46
N ASP A 58 -8.30 18.23 7.55
CA ASP A 58 -9.46 18.76 6.83
C ASP A 58 -10.15 17.64 6.02
N TYR A 59 -9.39 16.78 5.33
CA TYR A 59 -9.92 15.64 4.57
C TYR A 59 -10.67 14.64 5.46
N LEU A 60 -10.05 14.21 6.55
CA LEU A 60 -10.68 13.29 7.51
C LEU A 60 -11.95 13.87 8.11
N ALA A 61 -11.95 15.15 8.44
CA ALA A 61 -13.11 15.85 8.98
C ALA A 61 -14.24 15.96 7.94
N LEU A 62 -13.92 16.31 6.69
CA LEU A 62 -14.87 16.40 5.58
C LEU A 62 -15.52 15.04 5.26
N ARG A 63 -14.70 13.98 5.22
CA ARG A 63 -15.14 12.63 4.83
C ARG A 63 -15.88 11.86 5.93
N ARG A 64 -16.06 12.44 7.12
CA ARG A 64 -16.98 11.90 8.15
C ARG A 64 -18.44 12.03 7.77
N GLY A 65 -18.77 13.01 6.94
CA GLY A 65 -20.13 13.23 6.42
C GLY A 65 -20.31 12.59 5.04
N ASP A 66 -21.57 12.28 4.72
CA ASP A 66 -21.97 11.88 3.37
C ASP A 66 -22.08 13.14 2.48
N LEU A 67 -21.23 13.22 1.45
CA LEU A 67 -21.22 14.34 0.50
C LEU A 67 -22.05 14.06 -0.77
N VAL A 68 -22.52 12.83 -0.96
CA VAL A 68 -23.29 12.42 -2.14
C VAL A 68 -24.51 13.33 -2.38
N PRO A 69 -25.30 13.75 -1.35
CA PRO A 69 -26.44 14.64 -1.55
C PRO A 69 -26.09 16.01 -2.15
N PHE A 70 -24.85 16.47 -2.01
CA PHE A 70 -24.40 17.76 -2.58
C PHE A 70 -23.92 17.65 -4.03
N GLN A 71 -23.50 16.47 -4.49
CA GLN A 71 -22.77 16.32 -5.76
C GLN A 71 -23.61 16.70 -6.98
N ALA A 72 -24.79 16.11 -7.13
CA ALA A 72 -25.68 16.41 -8.27
C ALA A 72 -26.19 17.86 -8.26
N PRO A 73 -26.66 18.43 -7.12
CA PRO A 73 -27.04 19.83 -7.06
C PRO A 73 -25.91 20.81 -7.40
N LEU A 74 -24.68 20.58 -6.95
CA LEU A 74 -23.53 21.41 -7.31
C LEU A 74 -23.22 21.31 -8.81
N SER A 75 -23.20 20.10 -9.35
CA SER A 75 -22.96 19.87 -10.79
C SER A 75 -24.03 20.52 -11.65
N SER A 76 -25.31 20.57 -11.23
CA SER A 76 -26.40 21.25 -11.96
C SER A 76 -26.21 22.77 -12.05
N LEU A 77 -25.46 23.35 -11.11
CA LEU A 77 -25.06 24.76 -11.15
C LEU A 77 -23.74 25.00 -11.92
N GLY A 78 -23.13 23.97 -12.49
CA GLY A 78 -21.85 24.03 -13.16
C GLY A 78 -20.64 24.14 -12.23
N LEU A 79 -20.82 23.78 -10.95
CA LEU A 79 -19.79 23.85 -9.93
C LEU A 79 -19.09 22.51 -9.71
N SER A 80 -17.92 22.56 -9.04
CA SER A 80 -17.26 21.35 -8.57
C SER A 80 -18.16 20.57 -7.62
N SER A 81 -18.27 19.26 -7.86
CA SER A 81 -18.99 18.33 -6.97
C SER A 81 -18.18 17.95 -5.71
N LEU A 82 -17.07 18.60 -5.42
CA LEU A 82 -16.10 18.31 -4.35
C LEU A 82 -15.46 16.91 -4.43
N GLY A 83 -15.74 16.16 -5.49
CA GLY A 83 -15.26 14.78 -5.67
C GLY A 83 -13.77 14.65 -6.01
N ARG A 84 -13.02 15.75 -6.11
CA ARG A 84 -11.60 15.83 -6.49
C ARG A 84 -10.86 16.86 -5.64
N SER A 85 -11.17 16.90 -4.36
CA SER A 85 -10.65 17.91 -3.42
C SER A 85 -9.50 17.41 -2.56
N GLU A 86 -9.07 16.16 -2.69
CA GLU A 86 -8.12 15.50 -1.81
C GLU A 86 -6.85 16.33 -1.56
N ALA A 87 -6.24 16.84 -2.62
CA ALA A 87 -5.00 17.62 -2.52
C ALA A 87 -5.15 19.07 -2.02
N HIS A 88 -6.40 19.57 -1.87
CA HIS A 88 -6.70 20.97 -1.53
C HIS A 88 -8.11 21.11 -0.96
N VAL A 89 -8.39 20.42 0.16
CA VAL A 89 -9.74 20.24 0.71
C VAL A 89 -10.44 21.55 1.03
N ARG A 90 -9.83 22.34 1.92
CA ARG A 90 -10.42 23.63 2.36
C ARG A 90 -10.53 24.62 1.21
N PRO A 91 -9.51 24.84 0.38
CA PRO A 91 -9.61 25.71 -0.79
C PRO A 91 -10.73 25.32 -1.76
N SER A 92 -10.93 24.02 -1.99
CA SER A 92 -12.03 23.56 -2.87
C SER A 92 -13.41 23.90 -2.32
N LEU A 93 -13.61 23.72 -1.02
CA LEU A 93 -14.86 24.04 -0.38
C LEU A 93 -15.10 25.56 -0.36
N ASP A 94 -14.05 26.34 -0.06
CA ASP A 94 -14.10 27.82 -0.06
C ASP A 94 -14.42 28.38 -1.45
N ALA A 95 -13.84 27.85 -2.52
CA ALA A 95 -14.13 28.25 -3.89
C ALA A 95 -15.58 27.94 -4.31
N VAL A 96 -16.11 26.79 -3.89
CA VAL A 96 -17.51 26.43 -4.13
C VAL A 96 -18.44 27.36 -3.37
N LEU A 97 -18.15 27.66 -2.11
CA LEU A 97 -18.93 28.63 -1.29
C LEU A 97 -18.92 30.02 -1.93
N ALA A 98 -17.77 30.52 -2.36
CA ALA A 98 -17.66 31.80 -3.04
C ALA A 98 -18.52 31.85 -4.33
N SER A 99 -18.48 30.78 -5.13
CA SER A 99 -19.31 30.66 -6.34
C SER A 99 -20.81 30.63 -6.03
N LEU A 100 -21.22 29.89 -4.99
CA LEU A 100 -22.60 29.82 -4.56
C LEU A 100 -23.14 31.15 -4.05
N ALA A 101 -22.32 31.93 -3.32
CA ALA A 101 -22.66 33.29 -2.88
C ALA A 101 -22.98 34.19 -4.07
N LEU A 102 -22.13 34.21 -5.11
CA LEU A 102 -22.35 35.00 -6.32
C LEU A 102 -23.62 34.56 -7.07
N ILE A 103 -23.83 33.25 -7.27
CA ILE A 103 -25.02 32.72 -7.94
C ILE A 103 -26.29 33.06 -7.10
N GLY A 104 -26.19 33.01 -5.78
CA GLY A 104 -27.24 33.36 -4.83
C GLY A 104 -27.64 34.85 -4.84
N GLY A 105 -26.74 35.71 -5.38
CA GLY A 105 -26.94 37.15 -5.45
C GLY A 105 -26.31 37.93 -4.28
N GLU A 106 -25.42 37.35 -3.54
CA GLU A 106 -24.57 38.01 -2.55
C GLU A 106 -23.39 38.67 -3.27
N GLY A 107 -23.26 39.97 -3.21
CA GLY A 107 -22.51 40.80 -4.17
C GLY A 107 -20.99 40.59 -4.28
N ALA A 108 -20.28 40.11 -3.24
CA ALA A 108 -18.82 39.88 -3.27
C ALA A 108 -18.51 38.51 -2.69
N ALA A 109 -17.46 37.86 -3.21
CA ALA A 109 -17.02 36.58 -2.72
C ALA A 109 -15.47 36.51 -2.75
N ASP A 110 -14.88 36.02 -1.65
CA ASP A 110 -13.44 35.84 -1.54
C ASP A 110 -13.09 34.43 -2.06
N TYR A 111 -12.43 34.38 -3.22
CA TYR A 111 -11.90 33.14 -3.77
C TYR A 111 -10.50 32.86 -3.22
N PRO A 112 -10.19 31.58 -2.94
CA PRO A 112 -8.83 31.18 -2.63
C PRO A 112 -7.87 31.54 -3.76
N PRO A 113 -6.60 31.90 -3.48
CA PRO A 113 -5.58 32.10 -4.52
C PRO A 113 -5.42 30.87 -5.42
N VAL A 114 -5.27 31.10 -6.73
CA VAL A 114 -5.21 29.99 -7.73
C VAL A 114 -4.02 29.06 -7.44
N GLU A 115 -2.92 29.61 -6.96
CA GLU A 115 -1.67 28.88 -6.68
C GLU A 115 -1.84 27.79 -5.63
N ILE A 116 -2.80 27.94 -4.71
CA ILE A 116 -3.02 26.98 -3.63
C ILE A 116 -3.50 25.62 -4.17
N PHE A 117 -4.19 25.60 -5.30
CA PHE A 117 -4.68 24.37 -5.93
C PHE A 117 -3.56 23.54 -6.56
N ALA A 118 -2.46 24.19 -6.96
CA ALA A 118 -1.28 23.52 -7.52
C ALA A 118 -0.31 23.04 -6.43
N ALA A 119 -0.34 23.64 -5.24
CA ALA A 119 0.66 23.41 -4.21
C ALA A 119 0.69 21.96 -3.68
N GLY A 120 -0.48 21.37 -3.40
CA GLY A 120 -0.58 19.97 -2.94
C GLY A 120 -0.06 18.97 -3.97
N PRO A 121 -0.57 18.98 -5.23
CA PRO A 121 -0.05 18.13 -6.30
C PRO A 121 1.46 18.30 -6.53
N ALA A 122 1.98 19.54 -6.45
CA ALA A 122 3.41 19.81 -6.59
C ALA A 122 4.25 19.20 -5.48
N ARG A 123 3.81 19.28 -4.21
CA ARG A 123 4.48 18.63 -3.07
C ARG A 123 4.47 17.12 -3.21
N LEU A 124 3.34 16.51 -3.60
CA LEU A 124 3.26 15.07 -3.83
C LEU A 124 4.22 14.63 -4.95
N ALA A 125 4.28 15.36 -6.06
CA ALA A 125 5.20 15.09 -7.15
C ALA A 125 6.68 15.20 -6.72
N ALA A 126 7.03 16.23 -5.94
CA ALA A 126 8.37 16.41 -5.42
C ALA A 126 8.77 15.26 -4.47
N ARG A 127 7.87 14.83 -3.59
CA ARG A 127 8.09 13.69 -2.68
C ARG A 127 8.21 12.36 -3.43
N ARG A 128 7.38 12.14 -4.47
CA ARG A 128 7.52 10.99 -5.37
C ARG A 128 8.92 10.94 -5.99
N ASP A 129 9.37 12.06 -6.54
CA ASP A 129 10.66 12.15 -7.22
C ASP A 129 11.83 12.02 -6.23
N ALA A 130 11.68 12.51 -5.00
CA ALA A 130 12.64 12.31 -3.93
C ALA A 130 12.74 10.85 -3.50
N LEU A 131 11.60 10.12 -3.39
CA LEU A 131 11.61 8.70 -3.00
C LEU A 131 12.11 7.81 -4.14
N PHE A 132 11.51 7.90 -5.32
CA PHE A 132 11.67 6.91 -6.38
C PHE A 132 12.56 7.38 -7.54
N GLY A 133 13.17 8.54 -7.43
CA GLY A 133 13.97 9.14 -8.49
C GLY A 133 13.15 10.01 -9.46
N ALA A 134 13.76 11.13 -9.85
CA ALA A 134 13.20 12.01 -10.87
C ALA A 134 13.33 11.36 -12.25
N ARG A 135 12.31 11.55 -13.09
CA ARG A 135 12.29 11.07 -14.48
C ARG A 135 11.90 12.21 -15.43
N ARG A 136 12.57 12.27 -16.56
CA ARG A 136 12.19 13.20 -17.65
C ARG A 136 11.15 12.52 -18.53
N GLY A 137 10.02 13.19 -18.76
CA GLY A 137 8.92 12.69 -19.59
C GLY A 137 7.90 11.82 -18.84
N ASN A 138 6.88 11.37 -19.58
CA ASN A 138 5.85 10.44 -19.07
C ASN A 138 6.40 9.01 -18.95
N PRO A 139 5.88 8.17 -18.03
CA PRO A 139 4.71 8.39 -17.18
C PRO A 139 5.03 9.06 -15.84
N ASN A 140 4.00 9.58 -15.18
CA ASN A 140 4.12 10.13 -13.82
C ASN A 140 4.38 9.03 -12.78
N THR A 141 3.93 7.80 -13.03
CA THR A 141 4.09 6.65 -12.14
C THR A 141 5.46 5.99 -12.35
N ARG A 142 6.15 5.68 -11.26
CA ARG A 142 7.45 5.00 -11.24
C ARG A 142 7.26 3.48 -11.20
N ILE A 143 8.28 2.74 -11.61
CA ILE A 143 8.30 1.27 -11.56
C ILE A 143 9.35 0.83 -10.55
N MET A 144 8.92 0.12 -9.52
CA MET A 144 9.78 -0.55 -8.55
C MET A 144 9.89 -2.03 -8.93
N VAL A 145 11.09 -2.59 -8.82
CA VAL A 145 11.35 -3.98 -9.13
C VAL A 145 11.98 -4.68 -7.93
N THR A 146 11.41 -5.82 -7.53
CA THR A 146 12.03 -6.68 -6.53
C THR A 146 13.15 -7.49 -7.17
N LEU A 147 14.37 -7.32 -6.68
CA LEU A 147 15.53 -8.06 -7.18
C LEU A 147 15.44 -9.54 -6.78
N PRO A 148 15.62 -10.48 -7.72
CA PRO A 148 15.80 -11.89 -7.41
C PRO A 148 17.20 -12.17 -6.87
N SER A 149 17.42 -13.32 -6.23
CA SER A 149 18.72 -13.70 -5.64
C SER A 149 19.86 -13.75 -6.66
N GLU A 150 19.55 -14.11 -7.89
CA GLU A 150 20.49 -14.16 -9.02
C GLU A 150 21.09 -12.78 -9.35
N ALA A 151 20.40 -11.70 -8.98
CA ALA A 151 20.90 -10.33 -9.18
C ALA A 151 22.17 -10.03 -8.36
N ALA A 152 22.53 -10.86 -7.38
CA ALA A 152 23.80 -10.76 -6.66
C ALA A 152 24.99 -11.16 -7.55
N GLU A 153 24.80 -12.09 -8.48
CA GLU A 153 25.83 -12.62 -9.37
C GLU A 153 25.72 -12.04 -10.79
N ASP A 154 24.53 -11.60 -11.20
CA ASP A 154 24.24 -11.12 -12.56
C ASP A 154 24.06 -9.60 -12.62
N ALA A 155 25.16 -8.88 -12.85
CA ALA A 155 25.16 -7.43 -13.07
C ALA A 155 24.41 -7.03 -14.36
N ALA A 156 24.38 -7.91 -15.39
CA ALA A 156 23.73 -7.62 -16.66
C ALA A 156 22.21 -7.62 -16.50
N LEU A 157 21.67 -8.52 -15.68
CA LEU A 157 20.24 -8.51 -15.31
C LEU A 157 19.83 -7.16 -14.72
N VAL A 158 20.58 -6.67 -13.72
CA VAL A 158 20.28 -5.38 -13.07
C VAL A 158 20.37 -4.23 -14.06
N ALA A 159 21.38 -4.21 -14.92
CA ALA A 159 21.53 -3.18 -15.95
C ALA A 159 20.38 -3.21 -16.97
N THR A 160 19.93 -4.40 -17.38
CA THR A 160 18.79 -4.59 -18.28
C THR A 160 17.49 -4.06 -17.65
N LEU A 161 17.22 -4.38 -16.38
CA LEU A 161 16.03 -3.89 -15.68
C LEU A 161 15.98 -2.35 -15.61
N ILE A 162 17.12 -1.70 -15.32
CA ILE A 162 17.21 -0.24 -15.29
C ILE A 162 17.03 0.35 -16.70
N ALA A 163 17.62 -0.26 -17.72
CA ALA A 163 17.49 0.18 -19.11
C ALA A 163 16.03 0.01 -19.62
N SER A 164 15.35 -1.07 -19.24
CA SER A 164 13.94 -1.33 -19.57
C SER A 164 12.98 -0.32 -18.93
N GLY A 165 13.39 0.35 -17.85
CA GLY A 165 12.62 1.44 -17.26
C GLY A 165 12.29 1.30 -15.79
N ALA A 166 12.91 0.37 -15.07
CA ALA A 166 12.81 0.34 -13.62
C ALA A 166 13.42 1.63 -13.00
N ASP A 167 12.72 2.20 -12.04
CA ASP A 167 13.09 3.48 -11.41
C ASP A 167 13.62 3.30 -9.98
N CYS A 168 13.18 2.24 -9.28
CA CYS A 168 13.57 1.91 -7.91
C CYS A 168 13.79 0.41 -7.79
N MET A 169 14.82 -0.01 -7.07
CA MET A 169 15.09 -1.43 -6.82
C MET A 169 14.75 -1.78 -5.38
N ARG A 170 14.07 -2.93 -5.21
CA ARG A 170 13.67 -3.42 -3.90
C ARG A 170 14.45 -4.70 -3.57
N ILE A 171 15.03 -4.74 -2.38
CA ILE A 171 15.62 -5.93 -1.75
C ILE A 171 14.71 -6.33 -0.59
N ASN A 172 14.27 -7.58 -0.56
CA ASN A 172 13.51 -8.12 0.55
C ASN A 172 14.46 -8.84 1.51
N CYS A 173 14.73 -8.24 2.67
CA CYS A 173 15.69 -8.77 3.64
C CYS A 173 15.23 -10.08 4.34
N ALA A 174 14.00 -10.57 4.05
CA ALA A 174 13.60 -11.92 4.42
C ALA A 174 14.32 -13.02 3.62
N HIS A 175 15.10 -12.64 2.61
CA HIS A 175 15.85 -13.55 1.74
C HIS A 175 17.28 -13.06 1.58
N ASP A 176 18.17 -13.99 1.28
CA ASP A 176 19.60 -13.74 1.08
C ASP A 176 20.28 -13.19 2.35
N GLY A 177 21.44 -12.56 2.22
CA GLY A 177 22.19 -12.00 3.34
C GLY A 177 23.02 -10.79 2.92
N PRO A 178 23.76 -10.18 3.86
CA PRO A 178 24.50 -8.94 3.64
C PRO A 178 25.46 -8.96 2.45
N ASP A 179 26.13 -10.07 2.19
CA ASP A 179 27.07 -10.20 1.05
C ASP A 179 26.33 -10.11 -0.29
N ALA A 180 25.21 -10.85 -0.44
CA ALA A 180 24.37 -10.80 -1.63
C ALA A 180 23.71 -9.43 -1.79
N TRP A 181 23.18 -8.84 -0.72
CA TRP A 181 22.61 -7.48 -0.76
C TRP A 181 23.64 -6.44 -1.17
N SER A 182 24.88 -6.53 -0.65
CA SER A 182 25.98 -5.63 -1.02
C SER A 182 26.31 -5.74 -2.52
N ALA A 183 26.37 -6.97 -3.06
CA ALA A 183 26.59 -7.21 -4.47
C ALA A 183 25.47 -6.62 -5.33
N MET A 184 24.21 -6.89 -5.00
CA MET A 184 23.03 -6.33 -5.68
C MET A 184 23.07 -4.79 -5.70
N ILE A 185 23.30 -4.16 -4.54
CA ILE A 185 23.39 -2.69 -4.41
C ILE A 185 24.54 -2.15 -5.28
N GLY A 186 25.71 -2.83 -5.26
CA GLY A 186 26.85 -2.49 -6.10
C GLY A 186 26.49 -2.52 -7.59
N HIS A 187 25.73 -3.53 -8.05
CA HIS A 187 25.26 -3.62 -9.43
C HIS A 187 24.29 -2.47 -9.76
N VAL A 188 23.31 -2.17 -8.86
CA VAL A 188 22.39 -1.05 -9.04
C VAL A 188 23.13 0.29 -9.15
N ARG A 189 24.06 0.57 -8.24
CA ARG A 189 24.81 1.84 -8.24
C ARG A 189 25.64 2.02 -9.52
N ARG A 190 26.31 0.94 -10.01
CA ARG A 190 27.06 0.98 -11.28
C ARG A 190 26.17 1.21 -12.48
N ALA A 191 25.04 0.50 -12.58
CA ALA A 191 24.10 0.66 -13.69
C ALA A 191 23.40 2.03 -13.66
N ALA A 192 23.06 2.56 -12.49
CA ALA A 192 22.52 3.90 -12.31
C ALA A 192 23.52 4.97 -12.80
N ALA A 193 24.79 4.87 -12.40
CA ALA A 193 25.86 5.78 -12.85
C ALA A 193 26.03 5.74 -14.38
N ALA A 194 26.01 4.55 -15.00
CA ALA A 194 26.14 4.39 -16.45
C ALA A 194 24.99 5.04 -17.22
N THR A 195 23.79 5.11 -16.64
CA THR A 195 22.60 5.73 -17.25
C THR A 195 22.43 7.22 -16.89
N GLY A 196 23.22 7.75 -15.97
CA GLY A 196 23.08 9.09 -15.41
C GLY A 196 21.78 9.29 -14.63
N ARG A 197 21.16 8.20 -14.14
CA ARG A 197 19.91 8.21 -13.37
C ARG A 197 20.17 7.92 -11.91
N ARG A 198 19.39 8.58 -11.03
CA ARG A 198 19.27 8.13 -9.65
C ARG A 198 18.28 6.96 -9.62
N VAL A 199 18.73 5.80 -9.16
CA VAL A 199 17.92 4.60 -8.94
C VAL A 199 18.00 4.24 -7.46
N PRO A 200 17.02 4.65 -6.64
CA PRO A 200 17.00 4.35 -5.21
C PRO A 200 16.88 2.85 -4.94
N VAL A 201 17.44 2.44 -3.81
CA VAL A 201 17.32 1.08 -3.29
C VAL A 201 16.43 1.11 -2.05
N GLN A 202 15.33 0.36 -2.10
CA GLN A 202 14.49 0.08 -0.95
C GLN A 202 14.90 -1.26 -0.36
N MET A 203 15.14 -1.30 0.95
CA MET A 203 15.37 -2.53 1.70
C MET A 203 14.21 -2.76 2.67
N ASP A 204 13.48 -3.86 2.48
CA ASP A 204 12.35 -4.20 3.34
C ASP A 204 12.81 -5.04 4.52
N LEU A 205 12.58 -4.55 5.73
CA LEU A 205 12.69 -5.34 6.95
C LEU A 205 11.64 -6.45 6.92
N PRO A 206 11.98 -7.71 7.28
CA PRO A 206 11.06 -8.85 7.25
C PRO A 206 9.78 -8.65 8.07
N GLY A 207 9.93 -8.12 9.28
CA GLY A 207 8.85 -8.01 10.25
C GLY A 207 8.37 -9.37 10.78
N PRO A 208 7.36 -9.37 11.67
CA PRO A 208 6.91 -10.57 12.37
C PRO A 208 5.92 -11.41 11.53
N LYS A 209 6.23 -11.69 10.27
CA LYS A 209 5.35 -12.51 9.44
C LYS A 209 5.23 -13.91 10.01
N LEU A 210 4.00 -14.29 10.40
CA LEU A 210 3.71 -15.63 10.86
C LEU A 210 3.90 -16.63 9.70
N ARG A 211 4.67 -17.70 9.95
CA ARG A 211 4.98 -18.72 8.95
C ARG A 211 4.80 -20.11 9.53
N VAL A 212 4.58 -21.07 8.63
CA VAL A 212 4.80 -22.49 8.95
C VAL A 212 6.30 -22.70 9.16
N GLU A 213 6.71 -23.12 10.34
CA GLU A 213 8.12 -23.35 10.66
C GLU A 213 8.56 -24.76 10.26
N THR A 214 7.88 -25.75 10.81
CA THR A 214 8.16 -27.16 10.50
C THR A 214 6.88 -27.93 10.20
N VAL A 215 7.03 -29.06 9.51
CA VAL A 215 5.90 -29.88 9.03
C VAL A 215 6.18 -31.35 9.27
N ALA A 216 5.19 -32.09 9.79
CA ALA A 216 5.19 -33.55 9.84
C ALA A 216 3.97 -34.10 9.08
N PRO A 217 4.14 -34.98 8.08
CA PRO A 217 3.03 -35.62 7.39
C PRO A 217 2.29 -36.61 8.30
N GLY A 218 0.96 -36.69 8.14
CA GLY A 218 0.11 -37.62 8.87
C GLY A 218 0.21 -39.06 8.35
N LYS A 219 -0.13 -40.03 9.19
CA LYS A 219 -0.26 -41.43 8.79
C LYS A 219 -1.44 -41.60 7.82
N GLY A 220 -1.20 -42.14 6.61
CA GLY A 220 -2.27 -42.52 5.69
C GLY A 220 -2.84 -41.40 4.84
N GLU A 221 -2.13 -40.26 4.67
CA GLU A 221 -2.51 -39.24 3.69
C GLU A 221 -2.70 -39.87 2.29
N LYS A 222 -3.96 -39.84 1.80
CA LYS A 222 -4.33 -40.41 0.50
C LYS A 222 -3.66 -39.64 -0.61
N GLY A 223 -2.71 -40.27 -1.27
CA GLY A 223 -1.90 -39.67 -2.36
C GLY A 223 -0.42 -40.06 -2.28
N ALA A 224 0.04 -40.57 -1.14
CA ALA A 224 1.42 -40.97 -0.89
C ALA A 224 1.91 -42.21 -1.69
N LYS A 225 1.07 -42.85 -2.52
CA LYS A 225 1.48 -44.09 -3.22
C LYS A 225 2.46 -43.89 -4.37
N LYS A 226 2.78 -42.67 -4.80
CA LYS A 226 3.77 -42.42 -5.87
C LYS A 226 4.59 -41.10 -5.77
N GLU A 227 4.22 -40.14 -4.93
CA GLU A 227 5.04 -38.94 -4.73
C GLU A 227 5.98 -39.12 -3.53
N ARG A 228 7.27 -39.00 -3.79
CA ARG A 228 8.29 -38.90 -2.74
C ARG A 228 8.06 -37.57 -2.02
N LEU A 229 7.62 -37.62 -0.76
CA LEU A 229 7.49 -36.42 0.07
C LEU A 229 8.87 -35.80 0.25
N GLU A 230 8.99 -34.53 -0.08
CA GLU A 230 10.19 -33.74 0.25
C GLU A 230 10.17 -33.40 1.74
N ALA A 231 11.34 -33.23 2.34
CA ALA A 231 11.42 -32.80 3.73
C ALA A 231 10.75 -31.40 3.88
N GLY A 232 9.92 -31.24 4.90
CA GLY A 232 9.25 -29.94 5.17
C GLY A 232 7.93 -29.72 4.43
N GLU A 233 7.26 -30.79 3.92
CA GLU A 233 5.93 -30.67 3.33
C GLU A 233 5.00 -31.81 3.81
N THR A 234 3.67 -31.52 3.79
CA THR A 234 2.64 -32.54 3.99
C THR A 234 2.41 -33.35 2.70
N GLY A 235 1.66 -34.44 2.79
CA GLY A 235 0.94 -34.98 1.67
C GLY A 235 -0.05 -33.95 1.09
N ARG A 236 -0.72 -34.33 0.02
CA ARG A 236 -1.72 -33.47 -0.61
C ARG A 236 -3.03 -33.53 0.18
N LEU A 237 -3.45 -32.37 0.67
CA LEU A 237 -4.65 -32.17 1.46
C LEU A 237 -5.77 -31.59 0.59
N PHE A 238 -7.00 -31.95 0.89
CA PHE A 238 -8.21 -31.53 0.20
C PHE A 238 -9.22 -30.91 1.18
N GLU A 239 -10.27 -30.32 0.65
CA GLU A 239 -11.38 -29.82 1.46
C GLU A 239 -12.01 -30.96 2.30
N GLY A 240 -12.24 -30.69 3.60
CA GLY A 240 -12.67 -31.66 4.60
C GLY A 240 -11.55 -32.41 5.31
N ASP A 241 -10.31 -32.37 4.81
CA ASP A 241 -9.17 -32.95 5.52
C ASP A 241 -8.82 -32.11 6.76
N ARG A 242 -8.26 -32.77 7.77
CA ARG A 242 -7.87 -32.14 9.04
C ARG A 242 -6.37 -32.19 9.23
N PHE A 243 -5.86 -31.17 9.92
CA PHE A 243 -4.47 -31.08 10.36
C PHE A 243 -4.39 -30.39 11.72
N GLU A 244 -3.24 -30.50 12.35
CA GLU A 244 -2.99 -29.91 13.65
C GLU A 244 -1.90 -28.83 13.58
N VAL A 245 -2.12 -27.72 14.28
CA VAL A 245 -1.07 -26.78 14.64
C VAL A 245 -0.63 -27.12 16.05
N VAL A 246 0.66 -27.36 16.25
CA VAL A 246 1.22 -27.83 17.52
C VAL A 246 2.48 -27.05 17.90
N GLU A 247 2.79 -26.99 19.19
CA GLU A 247 4.06 -26.40 19.66
C GLU A 247 5.26 -27.30 19.33
N THR A 248 5.07 -28.62 19.33
CA THR A 248 6.13 -29.60 19.04
C THR A 248 5.56 -30.73 18.20
N LEU A 249 6.24 -31.06 17.09
CA LEU A 249 5.82 -32.16 16.23
C LEU A 249 5.96 -33.53 16.90
N ALA A 250 4.95 -34.39 16.72
CA ALA A 250 5.06 -35.80 17.07
C ALA A 250 5.91 -36.56 16.03
N ALA A 251 6.65 -37.54 16.44
CA ALA A 251 7.50 -38.36 15.56
C ALA A 251 6.73 -39.07 14.43
N LYS A 252 5.49 -39.49 14.72
CA LYS A 252 4.59 -40.15 13.75
C LYS A 252 3.14 -39.74 14.05
N PRO A 253 2.72 -38.54 13.67
CA PRO A 253 1.37 -38.06 13.96
C PRO A 253 0.32 -38.81 13.13
N ASP A 254 -0.90 -38.90 13.66
CA ASP A 254 -2.03 -39.49 12.91
C ASP A 254 -2.58 -38.54 11.86
N LEU A 255 -2.63 -37.24 12.16
CA LEU A 255 -2.92 -36.14 11.22
C LEU A 255 -1.63 -35.39 10.86
N ALA A 256 -1.62 -34.69 9.72
CA ALA A 256 -0.56 -33.74 9.42
C ALA A 256 -0.41 -32.73 10.55
N GLN A 257 0.82 -32.43 10.93
CA GLN A 257 1.13 -31.43 11.94
C GLN A 257 2.05 -30.35 11.41
N ILE A 258 1.81 -29.14 11.86
CA ILE A 258 2.68 -27.99 11.58
C ILE A 258 3.02 -27.24 12.87
N THR A 259 4.20 -26.64 12.93
CA THR A 259 4.54 -25.63 13.94
C THR A 259 4.52 -24.24 13.30
N LEU A 260 4.45 -23.20 14.12
CA LEU A 260 4.45 -21.81 13.69
C LEU A 260 5.71 -21.10 14.18
N SER A 261 6.22 -20.16 13.37
CA SER A 261 7.37 -19.31 13.72
C SER A 261 7.17 -18.49 15.02
N HIS A 262 5.91 -18.28 15.41
CA HIS A 262 5.53 -17.61 16.66
C HIS A 262 4.51 -18.46 17.42
N PRO A 263 4.93 -19.50 18.17
CA PRO A 263 4.01 -20.42 18.84
C PRO A 263 3.06 -19.74 19.82
N ALA A 264 3.50 -18.64 20.47
CA ALA A 264 2.68 -17.86 21.39
C ALA A 264 1.37 -17.35 20.76
N LEU A 265 1.32 -17.18 19.42
CA LEU A 265 0.11 -16.75 18.72
C LEU A 265 -0.97 -17.83 18.66
N MET A 266 -0.66 -19.09 18.98
CA MET A 266 -1.68 -20.14 19.14
C MET A 266 -2.70 -19.78 20.22
N ALA A 267 -2.29 -19.05 21.25
CA ALA A 267 -3.18 -18.57 22.31
C ALA A 267 -4.24 -17.55 21.82
N ALA A 268 -4.04 -16.93 20.68
CA ALA A 268 -5.01 -16.01 20.07
C ALA A 268 -5.99 -16.73 19.12
N MET A 269 -5.83 -18.02 18.89
CA MET A 269 -6.72 -18.82 18.05
C MET A 269 -7.95 -19.23 18.84
N GLU A 270 -9.12 -19.13 18.19
CA GLU A 270 -10.41 -19.46 18.79
C GLU A 270 -11.18 -20.48 17.93
N VAL A 271 -12.01 -21.31 18.57
CA VAL A 271 -12.89 -22.25 17.88
C VAL A 271 -13.84 -21.47 16.96
N GLY A 272 -13.92 -21.90 15.70
CA GLY A 272 -14.68 -21.23 14.65
C GLY A 272 -13.89 -20.18 13.88
N GLY A 273 -12.71 -19.77 14.36
CA GLY A 273 -11.80 -18.85 13.69
C GLY A 273 -11.26 -19.40 12.37
N ALA A 274 -10.78 -18.51 11.52
CA ALA A 274 -10.15 -18.85 10.24
C ALA A 274 -8.63 -18.97 10.39
N LEU A 275 -8.03 -19.92 9.68
CA LEU A 275 -6.59 -20.08 9.54
C LEU A 275 -6.29 -20.28 8.05
N TRP A 276 -5.50 -19.37 7.49
CA TRP A 276 -5.17 -19.40 6.06
C TRP A 276 -3.66 -19.57 5.87
N ILE A 277 -3.27 -20.37 4.89
CA ILE A 277 -1.86 -20.67 4.62
C ILE A 277 -1.57 -20.40 3.15
N ASN A 278 -0.36 -19.88 2.86
CA ASN A 278 0.15 -19.60 1.53
C ASN A 278 -0.75 -18.60 0.78
N ASP A 279 -0.94 -17.41 1.34
CA ASP A 279 -1.75 -16.31 0.81
C ASP A 279 -3.21 -16.73 0.50
N GLY A 280 -3.80 -17.54 1.40
CA GLY A 280 -5.19 -17.99 1.28
C GLY A 280 -5.42 -19.13 0.28
N LYS A 281 -4.37 -19.74 -0.28
CA LYS A 281 -4.49 -20.94 -1.13
C LYS A 281 -5.02 -22.14 -0.35
N ILE A 282 -4.71 -22.24 0.92
CA ILE A 282 -5.28 -23.21 1.84
C ILE A 282 -6.06 -22.41 2.88
N ARG A 283 -7.36 -22.62 2.93
CA ARG A 283 -8.25 -22.02 3.91
C ARG A 283 -8.73 -23.10 4.86
N ALA A 284 -8.65 -22.85 6.15
CA ALA A 284 -9.09 -23.78 7.18
C ALA A 284 -9.90 -23.06 8.26
N LYS A 285 -10.75 -23.83 8.95
CA LYS A 285 -11.51 -23.42 10.11
C LYS A 285 -11.00 -24.16 11.34
N ILE A 286 -10.82 -23.43 12.42
CA ILE A 286 -10.40 -23.98 13.71
C ILE A 286 -11.59 -24.72 14.34
N LEU A 287 -11.39 -26.01 14.64
CA LEU A 287 -12.41 -26.88 15.25
C LEU A 287 -12.24 -27.02 16.77
N GLU A 288 -11.00 -27.13 17.22
CA GLU A 288 -10.66 -27.33 18.64
C GLU A 288 -9.41 -26.53 18.99
N VAL A 289 -9.38 -25.99 20.19
CA VAL A 289 -8.20 -25.33 20.78
C VAL A 289 -7.96 -25.93 22.15
N SER A 290 -6.76 -26.41 22.40
CA SER A 290 -6.28 -26.93 23.68
C SER A 290 -4.84 -26.47 23.93
N ALA A 291 -4.33 -26.67 25.12
CA ALA A 291 -2.96 -26.27 25.45
C ALA A 291 -1.95 -26.93 24.51
N GLY A 292 -1.23 -26.08 23.74
CA GLY A 292 -0.19 -26.50 22.79
C GLY A 292 -0.68 -27.20 21.52
N ARG A 293 -2.01 -27.23 21.27
CA ARG A 293 -2.59 -27.89 20.08
C ARG A 293 -3.86 -27.23 19.61
N VAL A 294 -3.95 -27.00 18.29
CA VAL A 294 -5.14 -26.52 17.58
C VAL A 294 -5.48 -27.51 16.47
N LEU A 295 -6.71 -28.00 16.42
CA LEU A 295 -7.23 -28.82 15.34
C LEU A 295 -7.93 -27.92 14.32
N ALA A 296 -7.56 -28.03 13.05
CA ALA A 296 -8.16 -27.28 11.95
C ALA A 296 -8.66 -28.22 10.84
N GLU A 297 -9.75 -27.83 10.20
CA GLU A 297 -10.33 -28.50 9.03
C GLU A 297 -10.24 -27.60 7.82
N ILE A 298 -9.79 -28.15 6.70
CA ILE A 298 -9.64 -27.42 5.45
C ILE A 298 -11.03 -27.14 4.87
N THR A 299 -11.32 -25.85 4.65
CA THR A 299 -12.58 -25.37 4.05
C THR A 299 -12.43 -24.93 2.60
N GLY A 300 -11.21 -24.93 2.07
CA GLY A 300 -10.97 -24.65 0.66
C GLY A 300 -9.51 -24.81 0.25
N THR A 301 -9.32 -25.43 -0.91
CA THR A 301 -8.02 -25.58 -1.60
C THR A 301 -8.24 -25.48 -3.11
N PRO A 302 -7.16 -25.32 -3.93
CA PRO A 302 -7.25 -25.56 -5.36
C PRO A 302 -7.82 -26.96 -5.65
N GLY A 303 -8.59 -27.14 -6.74
CA GLY A 303 -9.30 -28.38 -7.04
C GLY A 303 -8.45 -29.65 -7.12
N LYS A 304 -7.13 -29.51 -7.35
CA LYS A 304 -6.14 -30.61 -7.29
C LYS A 304 -5.55 -30.85 -5.90
N GLY A 305 -6.10 -30.22 -4.86
CA GLY A 305 -5.56 -30.21 -3.49
C GLY A 305 -4.28 -29.39 -3.36
N ALA A 306 -3.81 -29.21 -2.13
CA ALA A 306 -2.59 -28.47 -1.82
C ALA A 306 -1.74 -29.16 -0.77
N LYS A 307 -0.43 -28.87 -0.74
CA LYS A 307 0.51 -29.30 0.30
C LYS A 307 0.79 -28.13 1.22
N ILE A 308 0.81 -28.34 2.52
CA ILE A 308 1.37 -27.36 3.45
C ILE A 308 2.89 -27.55 3.42
N LYS A 309 3.62 -26.45 3.25
CA LYS A 309 5.08 -26.43 3.18
C LYS A 309 5.64 -25.49 4.25
N ALA A 310 6.82 -25.80 4.75
CA ALA A 310 7.58 -24.88 5.58
C ALA A 310 7.80 -23.54 4.88
N GLU A 311 8.08 -22.50 5.60
CA GLU A 311 8.30 -21.11 5.17
C GLU A 311 7.06 -20.42 4.54
N LYS A 312 5.92 -21.09 4.42
CA LYS A 312 4.70 -20.47 3.90
C LYS A 312 4.04 -19.58 4.93
N GLY A 313 3.60 -18.38 4.48
CA GLY A 313 2.88 -17.43 5.32
C GLY A 313 1.59 -18.03 5.88
N VAL A 314 1.31 -17.70 7.12
CA VAL A 314 0.07 -18.03 7.84
C VAL A 314 -0.62 -16.74 8.21
N ASN A 315 -1.94 -16.67 7.96
CA ASN A 315 -2.78 -15.55 8.35
C ASN A 315 -3.91 -16.06 9.25
N LEU A 316 -4.29 -15.22 10.19
CA LEU A 316 -5.42 -15.45 11.10
C LEU A 316 -6.45 -14.32 10.90
N PRO A 317 -7.28 -14.38 9.85
CA PRO A 317 -8.23 -13.31 9.55
C PRO A 317 -9.15 -13.00 10.71
N GLY A 318 -9.29 -11.71 11.04
CA GLY A 318 -10.12 -11.26 12.16
C GLY A 318 -9.44 -11.30 13.53
N VAL A 319 -8.22 -11.81 13.64
CA VAL A 319 -7.45 -11.82 14.90
C VAL A 319 -6.51 -10.63 14.93
N ASP A 320 -6.61 -9.82 15.97
CA ASP A 320 -5.74 -8.64 16.16
C ASP A 320 -4.42 -9.11 16.80
N LEU A 321 -3.48 -9.53 15.95
CA LEU A 321 -2.16 -10.00 16.38
C LEU A 321 -1.31 -8.82 16.84
N ARG A 322 -1.20 -8.63 18.16
CA ARG A 322 -0.38 -7.58 18.78
C ARG A 322 1.08 -8.02 18.93
N VAL A 323 1.73 -8.26 17.80
CA VAL A 323 3.16 -8.58 17.76
C VAL A 323 3.89 -7.28 17.39
N PRO A 324 5.00 -6.93 18.08
CA PRO A 324 5.84 -5.79 17.69
C PRO A 324 6.29 -5.93 16.23
N ALA A 325 6.16 -4.87 15.46
CA ALA A 325 6.53 -4.87 14.04
C ALA A 325 8.04 -4.96 13.83
N LEU A 326 8.84 -4.47 14.77
CA LEU A 326 10.30 -4.53 14.74
C LEU A 326 10.77 -5.77 15.52
N THR A 327 11.35 -6.73 14.81
CA THR A 327 11.85 -7.99 15.36
C THR A 327 13.34 -7.93 15.71
N GLU A 328 13.85 -8.91 16.47
CA GLU A 328 15.30 -9.06 16.70
C GLU A 328 16.08 -9.28 15.39
N GLU A 329 15.51 -9.99 14.44
CA GLU A 329 16.08 -10.18 13.10
C GLU A 329 16.20 -8.82 12.37
N ASP A 330 15.13 -8.02 12.40
CA ASP A 330 15.15 -6.66 11.83
C ASP A 330 16.24 -5.79 12.46
N LEU A 331 16.39 -5.86 13.79
CA LEU A 331 17.44 -5.14 14.51
C LEU A 331 18.84 -5.58 14.10
N GLY A 332 19.03 -6.86 13.81
CA GLY A 332 20.29 -7.42 13.27
C GLY A 332 20.62 -6.92 11.86
N HIS A 333 19.60 -6.64 11.06
CA HIS A 333 19.77 -6.12 9.68
C HIS A 333 19.92 -4.60 9.63
N LEU A 334 19.48 -3.90 10.67
CA LEU A 334 19.27 -2.45 10.63
C LEU A 334 20.56 -1.64 10.39
N ASP A 335 21.70 -2.09 10.88
CA ASP A 335 22.99 -1.43 10.66
C ASP A 335 23.37 -1.46 9.17
N PHE A 336 23.19 -2.60 8.52
CA PHE A 336 23.41 -2.72 7.08
C PHE A 336 22.43 -1.89 6.27
N VAL A 337 21.14 -1.93 6.64
CA VAL A 337 20.07 -1.19 5.96
C VAL A 337 20.32 0.32 6.05
N LEU A 338 20.72 0.84 7.22
CA LEU A 338 21.05 2.26 7.41
C LEU A 338 22.23 2.71 6.55
N ALA A 339 23.25 1.85 6.40
CA ALA A 339 24.45 2.18 5.62
C ALA A 339 24.19 2.19 4.10
N HIS A 340 23.19 1.48 3.62
CA HIS A 340 23.08 1.17 2.19
C HIS A 340 21.75 1.53 1.54
N ALA A 341 20.63 1.54 2.29
CA ALA A 341 19.31 1.80 1.74
C ALA A 341 19.03 3.30 1.56
N ASP A 342 18.36 3.65 0.47
CA ASP A 342 17.73 4.97 0.29
C ASP A 342 16.34 5.01 0.94
N ILE A 343 15.68 3.84 1.06
CA ILE A 343 14.35 3.69 1.63
C ILE A 343 14.32 2.45 2.53
N ILE A 344 13.86 2.60 3.76
CA ILE A 344 13.58 1.49 4.67
C ILE A 344 12.12 1.08 4.49
N GLY A 345 11.86 -0.15 4.05
CA GLY A 345 10.53 -0.73 4.06
C GLY A 345 10.21 -1.31 5.44
N PHE A 346 9.22 -0.76 6.13
CA PHE A 346 8.83 -1.23 7.46
C PHE A 346 7.59 -2.11 7.35
N SER A 347 7.82 -3.43 7.41
CA SER A 347 6.76 -4.44 7.28
C SER A 347 5.94 -4.54 8.57
N PHE A 348 4.66 -4.84 8.41
CA PHE A 348 3.70 -5.07 9.51
C PHE A 348 3.59 -3.94 10.53
N VAL A 349 3.94 -2.71 10.16
CA VAL A 349 3.71 -1.53 11.02
C VAL A 349 2.21 -1.36 11.27
N GLN A 350 1.80 -1.28 12.54
CA GLN A 350 0.39 -1.23 12.92
C GLN A 350 0.03 -0.02 13.78
N THR A 351 0.98 0.44 14.61
CA THR A 351 0.73 1.46 15.63
C THR A 351 1.85 2.49 15.70
N GLY A 352 1.57 3.64 16.32
CA GLY A 352 2.61 4.62 16.64
C GLY A 352 3.69 4.06 17.58
N ALA A 353 3.40 3.03 18.38
CA ALA A 353 4.40 2.37 19.20
C ALA A 353 5.46 1.67 18.34
N ASP A 354 5.05 1.01 17.25
CA ASP A 354 5.97 0.38 16.29
C ASP A 354 6.90 1.43 15.65
N LEU A 355 6.33 2.58 15.26
CA LEU A 355 7.14 3.68 14.71
C LEU A 355 8.13 4.24 15.73
N ARG A 356 7.70 4.42 16.99
CA ARG A 356 8.61 4.91 18.04
C ARG A 356 9.73 3.92 18.34
N ALA A 357 9.43 2.61 18.32
CA ALA A 357 10.46 1.56 18.47
C ALA A 357 11.49 1.64 17.33
N LEU A 358 11.02 1.76 16.07
CA LEU A 358 11.92 1.94 14.92
C LEU A 358 12.76 3.21 15.07
N PHE A 359 12.14 4.37 15.36
CA PHE A 359 12.86 5.63 15.52
C PHE A 359 13.89 5.59 16.65
N ALA A 360 13.59 4.91 17.75
CA ALA A 360 14.55 4.70 18.84
C ALA A 360 15.75 3.85 18.38
N ALA A 361 15.47 2.78 17.62
CA ALA A 361 16.52 1.92 17.08
C ALA A 361 17.39 2.65 16.05
N LEU A 362 16.80 3.51 15.21
CA LEU A 362 17.52 4.37 14.26
C LEU A 362 18.38 5.41 14.99
N ALA A 363 17.83 6.08 16.00
CA ALA A 363 18.53 7.10 16.78
C ALA A 363 19.73 6.52 17.55
N ALA A 364 19.61 5.28 18.05
CA ALA A 364 20.71 4.58 18.73
C ALA A 364 21.90 4.24 17.81
N ARG A 365 21.67 4.26 16.49
CA ARG A 365 22.66 3.93 15.44
C ARG A 365 23.12 5.14 14.62
N ALA A 366 22.46 6.30 14.81
CA ALA A 366 22.80 7.51 14.08
C ALA A 366 24.21 7.99 14.49
N GLU A 367 25.12 8.07 13.51
CA GLU A 367 26.38 8.82 13.68
C GLU A 367 26.05 10.31 13.92
N PRO A 368 26.87 11.03 14.72
CA PRO A 368 26.68 12.48 14.89
C PRO A 368 26.73 13.16 13.52
N ALA A 369 25.65 13.87 13.22
CA ALA A 369 25.33 14.66 12.03
C ALA A 369 26.45 14.84 10.99
N GLY A 370 26.54 13.94 10.03
CA GLY A 370 27.12 14.21 8.71
C GLY A 370 26.03 14.72 7.77
N GLU A 371 26.40 15.37 6.66
CA GLU A 371 25.51 15.95 5.64
C GLU A 371 24.56 14.95 4.92
N HIS A 372 24.49 13.68 5.34
CA HIS A 372 23.60 12.69 4.76
C HIS A 372 22.21 12.82 5.40
N THR A 373 21.26 13.29 4.61
CA THR A 373 19.84 13.07 4.89
C THR A 373 19.63 11.55 4.95
N GLY A 374 19.30 11.02 6.12
CA GLY A 374 19.07 9.58 6.32
C GLY A 374 18.04 8.99 5.36
N PRO A 375 17.83 7.66 5.36
CA PRO A 375 16.89 7.00 4.47
C PRO A 375 15.46 7.49 4.69
N SER A 376 14.64 7.38 3.65
CA SER A 376 13.18 7.59 3.73
C SER A 376 12.49 6.35 4.32
N LEU A 377 11.27 6.48 4.80
CA LEU A 377 10.49 5.37 5.35
C LEU A 377 9.33 4.97 4.41
N MET A 378 9.17 3.67 4.17
CA MET A 378 8.02 3.11 3.47
C MET A 378 7.17 2.31 4.45
N LEU A 379 5.98 2.83 4.77
CA LEU A 379 5.00 2.15 5.64
C LEU A 379 4.29 1.06 4.81
N LYS A 380 4.44 -0.20 5.18
CA LYS A 380 3.76 -1.30 4.50
C LYS A 380 2.46 -1.63 5.23
N ILE A 381 1.35 -1.39 4.53
CA ILE A 381 0.00 -1.60 5.08
C ILE A 381 -0.47 -3.00 4.73
N GLU A 382 -0.44 -3.88 5.73
CA GLU A 382 -0.60 -5.33 5.60
C GLU A 382 -1.74 -5.88 6.48
N THR A 383 -2.23 -5.09 7.45
CA THR A 383 -3.22 -5.55 8.46
C THR A 383 -4.38 -4.56 8.63
N PRO A 384 -5.55 -5.04 9.13
CA PRO A 384 -6.69 -4.16 9.44
C PRO A 384 -6.35 -3.09 10.49
N LEU A 385 -5.45 -3.40 11.44
CA LEU A 385 -5.04 -2.43 12.47
C LEU A 385 -4.19 -1.32 11.88
N ALA A 386 -3.24 -1.66 10.98
CA ALA A 386 -2.47 -0.67 10.23
C ALA A 386 -3.38 0.26 9.43
N LEU A 387 -4.40 -0.31 8.78
CA LEU A 387 -5.38 0.46 8.00
C LEU A 387 -6.17 1.45 8.86
N ARG A 388 -6.69 1.01 10.03
CA ARG A 388 -7.39 1.89 10.97
C ARG A 388 -6.51 3.04 11.48
N ASN A 389 -5.23 2.77 11.69
CA ASN A 389 -4.26 3.73 12.23
C ASN A 389 -3.53 4.53 11.14
N LEU A 390 -3.78 4.28 9.86
CA LEU A 390 -3.02 4.86 8.76
C LEU A 390 -2.86 6.39 8.82
N PRO A 391 -3.90 7.19 9.12
CA PRO A 391 -3.74 8.64 9.26
C PRO A 391 -2.70 9.03 10.32
N ALA A 392 -2.75 8.39 11.48
CA ALA A 392 -1.84 8.65 12.59
C ALA A 392 -0.41 8.18 12.26
N LEU A 393 -0.26 7.03 11.60
CA LEU A 393 1.02 6.50 11.15
C LEU A 393 1.68 7.43 10.13
N ILE A 394 0.93 7.94 9.16
CA ILE A 394 1.42 8.90 8.17
C ILE A 394 1.94 10.17 8.85
N VAL A 395 1.19 10.72 9.82
CA VAL A 395 1.58 11.96 10.50
C VAL A 395 2.79 11.74 11.40
N GLU A 396 2.83 10.66 12.17
CA GLU A 396 3.96 10.36 13.05
C GLU A 396 5.25 10.08 12.26
N ALA A 397 5.13 9.35 11.13
CA ALA A 397 6.27 9.08 10.25
C ALA A 397 6.68 10.32 9.44
N GLY A 398 5.74 10.96 8.72
CA GLY A 398 6.00 12.13 7.88
C GLY A 398 6.44 13.36 8.67
N GLY A 399 6.01 13.46 9.91
CA GLY A 399 6.46 14.48 10.85
C GLY A 399 7.92 14.33 11.31
N ARG A 400 8.56 13.19 11.05
CA ARG A 400 9.95 12.91 11.46
C ARG A 400 10.91 12.72 10.29
N MET A 401 10.46 12.08 9.22
CA MET A 401 11.29 11.76 8.05
C MET A 401 10.45 11.69 6.76
N PRO A 402 11.06 11.73 5.56
CA PRO A 402 10.34 11.50 4.32
C PRO A 402 9.67 10.13 4.34
N VAL A 403 8.38 10.09 3.95
CA VAL A 403 7.55 8.88 4.06
C VAL A 403 6.81 8.56 2.77
N GLY A 404 6.64 7.27 2.49
CA GLY A 404 5.73 6.69 1.51
C GLY A 404 4.86 5.62 2.14
N VAL A 405 3.81 5.21 1.45
CA VAL A 405 2.90 4.13 1.85
C VAL A 405 2.91 3.04 0.78
N MET A 406 3.06 1.78 1.18
CA MET A 406 2.92 0.63 0.28
C MET A 406 1.63 -0.12 0.60
N ILE A 407 0.75 -0.22 -0.40
CA ILE A 407 -0.42 -1.10 -0.32
C ILE A 407 0.07 -2.53 -0.59
N ALA A 408 0.36 -3.27 0.46
CA ALA A 408 0.85 -4.65 0.36
C ALA A 408 -0.33 -5.61 0.15
N ARG A 409 -0.91 -5.57 -1.06
CA ARG A 409 -2.19 -6.19 -1.42
C ARG A 409 -2.25 -7.68 -1.16
N GLY A 410 -1.11 -8.38 -1.23
CA GLY A 410 -1.04 -9.82 -0.97
C GLY A 410 -1.48 -10.19 0.45
N ASP A 411 -0.86 -9.59 1.45
CA ASP A 411 -1.20 -9.81 2.86
C ASP A 411 -2.51 -9.08 3.22
N LEU A 412 -2.67 -7.83 2.81
CA LEU A 412 -3.85 -7.04 3.15
C LEU A 412 -5.15 -7.69 2.66
N ALA A 413 -5.20 -8.23 1.42
CA ALA A 413 -6.39 -8.88 0.89
C ALA A 413 -6.82 -10.12 1.69
N VAL A 414 -5.83 -10.86 2.21
CA VAL A 414 -6.08 -12.03 3.06
C VAL A 414 -6.70 -11.63 4.39
N GLU A 415 -6.25 -10.50 4.95
CA GLU A 415 -6.68 -10.02 6.27
C GLU A 415 -8.05 -9.30 6.24
N ILE A 416 -8.38 -8.55 5.16
CA ILE A 416 -9.62 -7.77 5.09
C ILE A 416 -10.72 -8.43 4.24
N GLY A 417 -10.38 -9.49 3.50
CA GLY A 417 -11.22 -10.10 2.47
C GLY A 417 -10.98 -9.51 1.09
N PHE A 418 -11.02 -10.38 0.06
CA PHE A 418 -10.74 -9.98 -1.32
C PHE A 418 -11.78 -9.00 -1.86
N GLU A 419 -13.03 -9.11 -1.43
CA GLU A 419 -14.15 -8.26 -1.83
C GLU A 419 -13.91 -6.79 -1.42
N ARG A 420 -13.31 -6.59 -0.26
CA ARG A 420 -13.06 -5.25 0.28
C ARG A 420 -11.79 -4.61 -0.24
N LEU A 421 -10.88 -5.39 -0.83
CA LEU A 421 -9.60 -4.88 -1.27
C LEU A 421 -9.76 -3.71 -2.27
N SER A 422 -10.74 -3.80 -3.19
CA SER A 422 -10.96 -2.78 -4.22
C SER A 422 -11.35 -1.43 -3.63
N GLU A 423 -12.23 -1.39 -2.64
CA GLU A 423 -12.62 -0.14 -1.97
C GLU A 423 -11.47 0.42 -1.11
N ILE A 424 -10.82 -0.44 -0.35
CA ILE A 424 -9.78 -0.04 0.60
C ILE A 424 -8.55 0.53 -0.12
N GLN A 425 -8.11 -0.07 -1.22
CA GLN A 425 -6.98 0.48 -1.98
C GLN A 425 -7.29 1.87 -2.55
N GLU A 426 -8.57 2.14 -2.93
CA GLU A 426 -9.02 3.47 -3.34
C GLU A 426 -8.97 4.47 -2.18
N GLU A 427 -9.47 4.09 -1.01
CA GLU A 427 -9.46 4.94 0.17
C GLU A 427 -8.04 5.28 0.64
N ILE A 428 -7.10 4.31 0.56
CA ILE A 428 -5.69 4.56 0.85
C ILE A 428 -5.10 5.57 -0.14
N LEU A 429 -5.38 5.43 -1.45
CA LEU A 429 -4.92 6.38 -2.47
C LEU A 429 -5.41 7.80 -2.18
N TRP A 430 -6.70 7.96 -1.84
CA TRP A 430 -7.28 9.28 -1.56
C TRP A 430 -6.74 9.90 -0.27
N LEU A 431 -6.60 9.09 0.78
CA LEU A 431 -6.04 9.52 2.06
C LEU A 431 -4.58 9.97 1.90
N CYS A 432 -3.79 9.20 1.15
CA CYS A 432 -2.40 9.54 0.87
C CYS A 432 -2.27 10.77 -0.05
N GLU A 433 -3.18 10.97 -1.01
CA GLU A 433 -3.25 12.20 -1.80
C GLU A 433 -3.53 13.42 -0.91
N ALA A 434 -4.46 13.30 0.05
CA ALA A 434 -4.74 14.36 1.02
C ALA A 434 -3.57 14.63 1.96
N ALA A 435 -2.78 13.63 2.30
CA ALA A 435 -1.54 13.76 3.07
C ALA A 435 -0.32 14.14 2.22
N GLU A 436 -0.47 14.18 0.89
CA GLU A 436 0.62 14.40 -0.07
C GLU A 436 1.76 13.40 0.11
N VAL A 437 1.41 12.13 0.38
CA VAL A 437 2.34 11.02 0.60
C VAL A 437 2.30 10.09 -0.60
N PRO A 438 3.46 9.76 -1.21
CA PRO A 438 3.53 8.85 -2.34
C PRO A 438 3.11 7.43 -1.96
N VAL A 439 2.38 6.77 -2.87
CA VAL A 439 1.89 5.40 -2.69
C VAL A 439 2.57 4.45 -3.66
N VAL A 440 2.91 3.26 -3.18
CA VAL A 440 3.34 2.11 -3.98
C VAL A 440 2.17 1.13 -4.09
N TRP A 441 1.73 0.87 -5.32
CA TRP A 441 0.79 -0.19 -5.66
C TRP A 441 1.58 -1.49 -5.78
N ALA A 442 1.46 -2.37 -4.78
CA ALA A 442 2.36 -3.50 -4.63
C ALA A 442 1.65 -4.85 -4.67
N THR A 443 2.43 -5.89 -4.96
CA THR A 443 2.09 -7.30 -5.03
C THR A 443 1.10 -7.68 -6.13
N GLN A 444 1.30 -8.85 -6.74
CA GLN A 444 0.41 -9.45 -7.74
C GLN A 444 0.12 -8.58 -8.98
N VAL A 445 0.97 -7.61 -9.30
CA VAL A 445 0.90 -6.85 -10.55
C VAL A 445 1.61 -7.64 -11.63
N LEU A 446 0.91 -7.94 -12.74
CA LEU A 446 1.42 -8.71 -13.88
C LEU A 446 2.15 -10.01 -13.45
N GLU A 447 1.60 -10.72 -12.46
CA GLU A 447 2.29 -11.87 -11.87
C GLU A 447 2.46 -13.02 -12.86
N SER A 448 1.44 -13.30 -13.69
CA SER A 448 1.54 -14.31 -14.76
C SER A 448 2.51 -13.84 -15.85
N MET A 449 2.53 -12.55 -16.19
CA MET A 449 3.51 -12.01 -17.12
C MET A 449 4.94 -12.21 -16.61
N VAL A 450 5.20 -11.91 -15.35
CA VAL A 450 6.53 -12.07 -14.73
C VAL A 450 6.94 -13.55 -14.65
N LYS A 451 5.99 -14.48 -14.39
CA LYS A 451 6.27 -15.91 -14.21
C LYS A 451 6.30 -16.69 -15.52
N ASP A 452 5.33 -16.43 -16.39
CA ASP A 452 5.01 -17.27 -17.55
C ASP A 452 5.18 -16.53 -18.89
N GLY A 453 5.55 -15.24 -18.86
CA GLY A 453 5.72 -14.40 -20.06
C GLY A 453 4.41 -13.95 -20.71
N GLN A 454 3.25 -14.21 -20.09
CA GLN A 454 1.95 -13.85 -20.64
C GLN A 454 1.04 -13.23 -19.58
N ALA A 455 0.57 -12.01 -19.85
CA ALA A 455 -0.38 -11.33 -18.97
C ALA A 455 -1.82 -11.79 -19.25
N SER A 456 -2.60 -11.98 -18.19
CA SER A 456 -4.05 -12.16 -18.30
C SER A 456 -4.76 -10.81 -18.52
N ARG A 457 -6.01 -10.84 -19.00
CA ARG A 457 -6.82 -9.62 -19.15
C ARG A 457 -7.08 -8.91 -17.82
N ALA A 458 -7.23 -9.68 -16.75
CA ALA A 458 -7.41 -9.12 -15.40
C ALA A 458 -6.16 -8.36 -14.93
N GLU A 459 -4.96 -8.91 -15.16
CA GLU A 459 -3.70 -8.26 -14.84
C GLU A 459 -3.45 -7.00 -15.65
N MET A 460 -3.90 -6.95 -16.91
CA MET A 460 -3.84 -5.71 -17.72
C MET A 460 -4.70 -4.61 -17.12
N THR A 461 -5.90 -4.96 -16.62
CA THR A 461 -6.79 -3.99 -15.95
C THR A 461 -6.20 -3.52 -14.64
N ASP A 462 -5.62 -4.41 -13.83
CA ASP A 462 -4.93 -4.05 -12.58
C ASP A 462 -3.71 -3.16 -12.85
N ALA A 463 -2.89 -3.48 -13.86
CA ALA A 463 -1.78 -2.64 -14.29
C ALA A 463 -2.23 -1.23 -14.72
N ALA A 464 -3.36 -1.13 -15.44
CA ALA A 464 -3.94 0.16 -15.82
C ALA A 464 -4.43 0.94 -14.59
N MET A 465 -5.08 0.29 -13.62
CA MET A 465 -5.53 0.91 -12.36
C MET A 465 -4.36 1.40 -11.50
N SER A 466 -3.24 0.68 -11.52
CA SER A 466 -2.04 1.01 -10.72
C SER A 466 -1.42 2.37 -11.09
N GLN A 467 -1.71 2.91 -12.28
CA GLN A 467 -1.28 4.24 -12.71
C GLN A 467 -1.71 5.36 -11.74
N ARG A 468 -2.72 5.11 -10.91
CA ARG A 468 -3.22 6.07 -9.92
C ARG A 468 -2.29 6.22 -8.70
N ALA A 469 -1.35 5.30 -8.51
CA ALA A 469 -0.29 5.41 -7.51
C ALA A 469 0.95 6.12 -8.07
N GLU A 470 1.83 6.58 -7.19
CA GLU A 470 3.11 7.20 -7.58
C GLU A 470 4.14 6.17 -8.02
N CYS A 471 4.00 4.92 -7.58
CA CYS A 471 4.88 3.83 -7.95
C CYS A 471 4.12 2.51 -8.03
N VAL A 472 4.55 1.62 -8.93
CA VAL A 472 4.01 0.26 -9.09
C VAL A 472 5.14 -0.74 -8.90
N MET A 473 4.92 -1.76 -8.09
CA MET A 473 5.92 -2.76 -7.79
C MET A 473 5.68 -4.06 -8.56
N LEU A 474 6.72 -4.54 -9.26
CA LEU A 474 6.79 -5.88 -9.84
C LEU A 474 7.59 -6.82 -8.92
N ASN A 475 7.11 -8.04 -8.79
CA ASN A 475 7.81 -9.12 -8.10
C ASN A 475 8.87 -9.78 -9.01
N LYS A 476 9.73 -10.61 -8.39
CA LYS A 476 10.77 -11.39 -9.09
C LYS A 476 10.19 -12.51 -9.96
N GLY A 477 10.83 -12.79 -11.08
CA GLY A 477 10.52 -13.91 -11.98
C GLY A 477 11.31 -13.84 -13.30
N PRO A 478 11.28 -14.92 -14.11
CA PRO A 478 12.13 -15.07 -15.28
C PRO A 478 11.83 -14.08 -16.44
N HIS A 479 10.62 -13.50 -16.51
CA HIS A 479 10.23 -12.54 -17.55
C HIS A 479 10.07 -11.12 -17.00
N LEU A 480 10.91 -10.75 -16.03
CA LEU A 480 10.78 -9.50 -15.30
C LEU A 480 11.10 -8.26 -16.16
N ASP A 481 12.08 -8.35 -17.04
CA ASP A 481 12.46 -7.30 -18.00
C ASP A 481 11.34 -6.99 -19.00
N ASP A 482 10.74 -8.04 -19.58
CA ASP A 482 9.57 -7.92 -20.46
C ASP A 482 8.37 -7.31 -19.71
N ALA A 483 8.15 -7.71 -18.46
CA ALA A 483 7.08 -7.15 -17.63
C ALA A 483 7.31 -5.67 -17.32
N VAL A 484 8.54 -5.21 -17.12
CA VAL A 484 8.88 -3.80 -16.95
C VAL A 484 8.55 -2.99 -18.20
N LEU A 485 8.94 -3.49 -19.39
CA LEU A 485 8.65 -2.86 -20.68
C LEU A 485 7.13 -2.78 -20.92
N PHE A 486 6.42 -3.87 -20.67
CA PHE A 486 4.97 -3.95 -20.82
C PHE A 486 4.26 -2.97 -19.88
N LEU A 487 4.60 -2.99 -18.58
CA LEU A 487 4.00 -2.09 -17.60
C LEU A 487 4.25 -0.63 -17.97
N ARG A 488 5.46 -0.29 -18.41
CA ARG A 488 5.80 1.07 -18.86
C ARG A 488 4.91 1.54 -20.00
N ASP A 489 4.64 0.68 -21.00
CA ASP A 489 3.76 1.02 -22.11
C ASP A 489 2.31 1.25 -21.64
N VAL A 490 1.79 0.39 -20.76
CA VAL A 490 0.46 0.57 -20.16
C VAL A 490 0.38 1.90 -19.41
N LEU A 491 1.36 2.20 -18.55
CA LEU A 491 1.38 3.43 -17.76
C LEU A 491 1.44 4.70 -18.63
N VAL A 492 2.25 4.70 -19.71
CA VAL A 492 2.32 5.80 -20.67
C VAL A 492 0.98 6.05 -21.36
N ARG A 493 0.29 4.99 -21.76
CA ARG A 493 -1.04 5.09 -22.40
C ARG A 493 -2.06 5.63 -21.42
N MET A 494 -2.10 5.10 -20.21
CA MET A 494 -3.06 5.48 -19.18
C MET A 494 -2.86 6.91 -18.66
N ASP A 495 -1.65 7.45 -18.67
CA ASP A 495 -1.36 8.83 -18.23
C ASP A 495 -2.11 9.90 -19.03
N ARG A 496 -2.58 9.57 -20.24
CA ARG A 496 -3.44 10.44 -21.05
C ARG A 496 -4.91 10.45 -20.61
N HIS A 497 -5.34 9.44 -19.88
CA HIS A 497 -6.75 9.22 -19.53
C HIS A 497 -7.06 9.53 -18.06
N THR A 498 -6.11 9.29 -17.18
CA THR A 498 -6.31 9.48 -15.73
C THR A 498 -5.07 10.08 -15.07
N ASN A 499 -5.30 10.83 -14.01
CA ASN A 499 -4.28 11.21 -13.04
C ASN A 499 -4.94 11.15 -11.66
N LYS A 500 -4.50 10.23 -10.82
CA LYS A 500 -5.18 9.97 -9.57
C LYS A 500 -6.67 9.66 -9.81
N LYS A 501 -7.56 10.33 -9.11
CA LYS A 501 -9.02 10.23 -9.25
C LYS A 501 -9.58 11.05 -10.42
N SER A 502 -8.78 11.95 -10.98
CA SER A 502 -9.24 12.90 -11.99
C SER A 502 -9.07 12.35 -13.40
N PRO A 503 -10.17 12.26 -14.19
CA PRO A 503 -10.05 11.94 -15.61
C PRO A 503 -9.31 13.05 -16.35
N ARG A 504 -8.45 12.66 -17.28
CA ARG A 504 -7.81 13.55 -18.25
C ARG A 504 -8.54 13.42 -19.58
N LEU A 505 -8.93 14.54 -20.17
CA LEU A 505 -9.65 14.57 -21.44
C LEU A 505 -8.66 14.75 -22.60
N GLY A 506 -7.72 13.81 -22.76
CA GLY A 506 -6.86 13.75 -23.92
C GLY A 506 -7.68 13.45 -25.19
N ALA A 507 -7.15 13.82 -26.37
CA ALA A 507 -7.78 13.49 -27.63
C ALA A 507 -8.00 11.97 -27.75
N LEU A 508 -9.15 11.59 -28.30
CA LEU A 508 -9.49 10.18 -28.52
C LEU A 508 -8.60 9.63 -29.63
N GLY A 509 -7.68 8.72 -29.28
CA GLY A 509 -6.64 8.24 -30.18
C GLY A 509 -7.13 7.43 -31.39
N LEU A 510 -8.34 6.81 -31.30
CA LEU A 510 -8.92 6.01 -32.39
C LEU A 510 -9.89 6.77 -33.28
N TRP A 511 -10.39 7.93 -32.85
CA TRP A 511 -11.47 8.66 -33.51
C TRP A 511 -11.13 10.14 -33.74
N HIS A 512 -9.86 10.51 -33.69
CA HIS A 512 -9.47 11.92 -33.89
C HIS A 512 -9.63 12.38 -35.36
N ASP A 513 -9.78 11.42 -36.30
CA ASP A 513 -9.98 11.69 -37.74
C ASP A 513 -11.48 11.65 -38.14
N LEU A 514 -12.42 11.44 -37.19
CA LEU A 514 -13.85 11.54 -37.42
C LEU A 514 -14.35 12.96 -37.19
#